data_5e6108ec7aaec757e86a06e120d372ac
#
_entry.id   5e6108ec7aaec757e86a06e120d372ac
#
_cell.length_a   1.000
_cell.length_b   1.000
_cell.length_c   1.000
_cell.angle_alpha   90.00
_cell.angle_beta   90.00
_cell.angle_gamma   90.00
#
_symmetry.space_group_name_H-M   'P 1'
#
loop_
_entity.id
_entity.type
_entity.pdbx_description
1 polymer ?
#
loop_
_entity_poly.entity_id
_entity_poly.type
_entity_poly.pdbx_seq_one_letter_code
_entity_poly.pdbx_strand_id
1 'polypeptide(L)'
;MGVVEVSYNITVPSGIVFNFTNMLGEGRLSKEEVEQALESSGRAADAAVAKLRETGFSKAHLSKDGTPEHVYFPRMPYIKEGNPNTEASIIKLLRYSKRLRHYDVVVFLGVGGSYLGNKVLFDCFGGCHWNANPTLRQGQPRIYFSGNNMDPVDCNGLVFEVQRLGKRYDQLGRPLRVMLVPISKSGTTLETISAFTYFYDVFSRDKDIELDCTVVTDLRADVEKAPLLQLAEKFGWEKFDIKEGIGGRFCVMTDPGLVTMAALGGDIEEFLRGAREMDTYCRQAELHENPALMNALLKFLAYGKGRDIEVFMPYSMHLKSLSEWYVQLLAESLGKRYDRNGELKHYGRTPIVAVGTTDMHAQTQQHQDGRLNKVVQFLEVANPVEEAIVHNPFPEFKLFAQYEGMDMRKNLRAALNANEGALTSDNRYNARFVLPKLNEYYLGQLMYFLMLSVAYEGELADVDAYDQPGVEVYKRLMKEQL
;
A
#
# COMPACT_ATOMS: atom_id res chain seq x y z
N MET A 1 -13.90 43.36 -5.76
CA MET A 1 -13.05 42.62 -6.69
C MET A 1 -12.73 41.31 -6.01
N GLY A 2 -13.34 40.20 -6.46
CA GLY A 2 -13.00 38.90 -5.92
C GLY A 2 -11.54 38.56 -6.24
N VAL A 3 -10.76 38.26 -5.23
CA VAL A 3 -9.41 37.71 -5.40
C VAL A 3 -9.61 36.38 -6.16
N VAL A 4 -9.07 36.30 -7.37
CA VAL A 4 -9.00 35.03 -8.11
C VAL A 4 -8.05 34.15 -7.30
N GLU A 5 -8.59 33.16 -6.61
CA GLU A 5 -7.80 32.20 -5.83
C GLU A 5 -6.99 31.39 -6.82
N VAL A 6 -5.67 31.53 -6.79
CA VAL A 6 -4.76 30.78 -7.68
C VAL A 6 -4.68 29.34 -7.17
N SER A 7 -5.26 28.42 -7.93
CA SER A 7 -5.21 26.99 -7.61
C SER A 7 -3.90 26.38 -8.13
N TYR A 8 -3.15 25.75 -7.22
CA TYR A 8 -1.93 25.00 -7.56
C TYR A 8 -2.25 23.51 -7.57
N ASN A 9 -2.30 22.95 -8.77
CA ASN A 9 -2.55 21.54 -8.95
C ASN A 9 -1.81 21.00 -10.18
N ILE A 10 -1.56 19.68 -10.16
CA ILE A 10 -1.10 18.90 -11.30
C ILE A 10 -2.22 17.93 -11.64
N THR A 11 -2.77 18.03 -12.86
CA THR A 11 -3.74 17.08 -13.38
C THR A 11 -3.06 16.22 -14.44
N VAL A 12 -2.88 14.93 -14.14
CA VAL A 12 -2.31 14.01 -15.13
C VAL A 12 -3.36 13.60 -16.16
N PRO A 13 -2.95 13.16 -17.37
CA PRO A 13 -3.88 12.84 -18.47
C PRO A 13 -4.96 11.81 -18.13
N SER A 14 -4.74 10.93 -17.16
CA SER A 14 -5.75 9.99 -16.65
C SER A 14 -6.87 10.64 -15.85
N GLY A 15 -6.71 11.91 -15.46
CA GLY A 15 -7.67 12.66 -14.65
C GLY A 15 -7.42 12.60 -13.14
N ILE A 16 -6.34 11.97 -12.66
CA ILE A 16 -5.91 12.13 -11.26
C ILE A 16 -5.45 13.57 -11.07
N VAL A 17 -5.88 14.18 -9.95
CA VAL A 17 -5.46 15.53 -9.56
C VAL A 17 -4.66 15.46 -8.28
N PHE A 18 -3.50 16.10 -8.28
CA PHE A 18 -2.76 16.43 -7.08
C PHE A 18 -2.92 17.94 -6.81
N ASN A 19 -3.80 18.30 -5.88
CA ASN A 19 -4.02 19.68 -5.45
C ASN A 19 -3.19 19.96 -4.20
N PHE A 20 -2.25 20.89 -4.32
CA PHE A 20 -1.35 21.34 -3.25
C PHE A 20 -1.49 22.84 -2.93
N THR A 21 -2.57 23.46 -3.34
CA THR A 21 -2.85 24.89 -3.09
C THR A 21 -2.65 25.24 -1.62
N ASN A 22 -3.09 24.37 -0.72
CA ASN A 22 -3.04 24.59 0.71
C ASN A 22 -1.66 24.28 1.34
N MET A 23 -0.66 23.90 0.55
CA MET A 23 0.75 23.85 0.98
C MET A 23 1.43 25.22 0.84
N LEU A 24 0.86 26.12 0.03
CA LEU A 24 1.41 27.44 -0.30
C LEU A 24 0.63 28.56 0.37
N GLY A 25 1.31 29.71 0.61
CA GLY A 25 0.68 30.93 1.11
C GLY A 25 1.33 31.50 2.36
N GLU A 26 0.71 32.54 2.92
CA GLU A 26 1.20 33.19 4.14
C GLU A 26 1.31 32.19 5.31
N GLY A 27 2.45 32.17 5.99
CA GLY A 27 2.74 31.22 7.08
C GLY A 27 3.04 29.77 6.63
N ARG A 28 3.00 29.51 5.32
CA ARG A 28 3.30 28.21 4.68
C ARG A 28 4.52 28.33 3.75
N LEU A 29 4.58 27.50 2.70
CA LEU A 29 5.64 27.61 1.69
C LEU A 29 5.37 28.81 0.77
N SER A 30 6.39 29.56 0.36
CA SER A 30 6.25 30.55 -0.70
C SER A 30 6.41 29.89 -2.08
N LYS A 31 5.85 30.53 -3.11
CA LYS A 31 5.98 30.05 -4.47
C LYS A 31 7.44 30.08 -4.92
N GLU A 32 8.13 31.17 -4.60
CA GLU A 32 9.54 31.40 -4.93
C GLU A 32 10.45 30.35 -4.30
N GLU A 33 10.19 29.98 -3.02
CA GLU A 33 10.92 28.92 -2.31
C GLU A 33 10.75 27.57 -3.02
N VAL A 34 9.53 27.23 -3.43
CA VAL A 34 9.24 25.97 -4.15
C VAL A 34 9.90 25.98 -5.53
N GLU A 35 9.79 27.07 -6.30
CA GLU A 35 10.40 27.19 -7.63
C GLU A 35 11.93 27.10 -7.54
N GLN A 36 12.55 27.79 -6.60
CA GLN A 36 14.00 27.75 -6.38
C GLN A 36 14.47 26.34 -6.00
N ALA A 37 13.76 25.68 -5.09
CA ALA A 37 14.09 24.32 -4.68
C ALA A 37 13.88 23.30 -5.81
N LEU A 38 12.85 23.49 -6.63
CA LEU A 38 12.59 22.65 -7.78
C LEU A 38 13.74 22.72 -8.81
N GLU A 39 14.21 23.92 -9.13
CA GLU A 39 15.30 24.12 -10.09
C GLU A 39 16.69 23.72 -9.58
N SER A 40 16.85 23.58 -8.27
CA SER A 40 18.12 23.15 -7.66
C SER A 40 18.07 21.68 -7.22
N SER A 41 17.63 21.42 -6.00
CA SER A 41 17.59 20.07 -5.42
C SER A 41 16.57 19.16 -6.11
N GLY A 42 15.47 19.72 -6.61
CA GLY A 42 14.47 18.97 -7.38
C GLY A 42 15.04 18.42 -8.69
N ARG A 43 15.77 19.25 -9.45
CA ARG A 43 16.45 18.82 -10.70
C ARG A 43 17.50 17.74 -10.43
N ALA A 44 18.26 17.86 -9.34
CA ALA A 44 19.23 16.85 -8.94
C ALA A 44 18.55 15.51 -8.57
N ALA A 45 17.43 15.58 -7.83
CA ALA A 45 16.66 14.40 -7.46
C ALA A 45 16.03 13.74 -8.71
N ASP A 46 15.51 14.52 -9.65
CA ASP A 46 14.97 13.99 -10.90
C ASP A 46 16.03 13.24 -11.72
N ALA A 47 17.21 13.82 -11.87
CA ALA A 47 18.34 13.19 -12.55
C ALA A 47 18.77 11.89 -11.85
N ALA A 48 18.75 11.85 -10.50
CA ALA A 48 19.10 10.64 -9.75
C ALA A 48 18.06 9.53 -9.92
N VAL A 49 16.77 9.85 -9.87
CA VAL A 49 15.69 8.87 -10.12
C VAL A 49 15.66 8.43 -11.58
N ALA A 50 15.97 9.29 -12.54
CA ALA A 50 16.13 8.92 -13.95
C ALA A 50 17.27 7.89 -14.12
N LYS A 51 18.42 8.12 -13.46
CA LYS A 51 19.54 7.17 -13.44
C LYS A 51 19.16 5.85 -12.78
N LEU A 52 18.41 5.87 -11.67
CA LEU A 52 17.90 4.66 -11.03
C LEU A 52 17.02 3.83 -11.97
N ARG A 53 16.10 4.47 -12.70
CA ARG A 53 15.25 3.80 -13.72
C ARG A 53 16.08 3.12 -14.82
N GLU A 54 17.12 3.78 -15.27
CA GLU A 54 18.01 3.28 -16.33
C GLU A 54 18.89 2.14 -15.83
N THR A 55 19.63 2.36 -14.77
CA THR A 55 20.69 1.45 -14.30
C THR A 55 20.18 0.38 -13.32
N GLY A 56 19.14 0.67 -12.55
CA GLY A 56 18.70 -0.15 -11.42
C GLY A 56 19.57 0.04 -10.17
N PHE A 57 20.40 1.08 -10.10
CA PHE A 57 21.24 1.36 -8.94
C PHE A 57 20.96 2.74 -8.36
N SER A 58 20.85 2.81 -7.04
CA SER A 58 20.79 4.06 -6.28
C SER A 58 22.16 4.36 -5.65
N LYS A 59 22.45 5.65 -5.48
CA LYS A 59 23.68 6.10 -4.80
C LYS A 59 23.70 5.53 -3.38
N ALA A 60 24.81 4.89 -3.03
CA ALA A 60 25.09 4.33 -1.69
C ALA A 60 24.12 3.23 -1.20
N HIS A 61 23.31 2.64 -2.10
CA HIS A 61 22.55 1.43 -1.76
C HIS A 61 23.45 0.22 -1.93
N LEU A 62 23.96 -0.29 -0.81
CA LEU A 62 24.97 -1.33 -0.75
C LEU A 62 24.51 -2.51 0.10
N SER A 63 24.91 -3.69 -0.28
CA SER A 63 24.81 -4.91 0.53
C SER A 63 25.75 -4.85 1.74
N LYS A 64 25.64 -5.84 2.61
CA LYS A 64 26.48 -5.92 3.83
C LYS A 64 27.98 -6.03 3.55
N ASP A 65 28.38 -6.54 2.39
CA ASP A 65 29.76 -6.64 1.94
C ASP A 65 30.24 -5.41 1.14
N GLY A 66 29.39 -4.38 1.00
CA GLY A 66 29.71 -3.14 0.31
C GLY A 66 29.54 -3.17 -1.21
N THR A 67 28.97 -4.23 -1.77
CA THR A 67 28.64 -4.29 -3.20
C THR A 67 27.34 -3.53 -3.51
N PRO A 68 27.23 -2.82 -4.65
CA PRO A 68 25.97 -2.17 -5.05
C PRO A 68 24.83 -3.18 -5.20
N GLU A 69 23.70 -2.92 -4.56
CA GLU A 69 22.49 -3.72 -4.70
C GLU A 69 21.52 -3.08 -5.72
N HIS A 70 20.79 -3.94 -6.41
CA HIS A 70 19.77 -3.48 -7.36
C HIS A 70 18.52 -2.95 -6.68
N VAL A 71 17.92 -1.93 -7.29
CA VAL A 71 16.62 -1.37 -6.94
C VAL A 71 15.73 -1.37 -8.18
N TYR A 72 14.90 -2.39 -8.33
CA TYR A 72 14.12 -2.63 -9.53
C TYR A 72 12.64 -2.25 -9.43
N PHE A 73 12.20 -1.60 -8.35
CA PHE A 73 10.80 -1.18 -8.26
C PHE A 73 10.35 -0.29 -9.44
N PRO A 74 11.20 0.57 -10.06
CA PRO A 74 10.78 1.36 -11.22
C PRO A 74 10.49 0.51 -12.48
N ARG A 75 10.94 -0.74 -12.50
CA ARG A 75 10.75 -1.67 -13.62
C ARG A 75 9.52 -2.59 -13.46
N MET A 76 8.91 -2.63 -12.26
CA MET A 76 7.76 -3.51 -11.98
C MET A 76 6.56 -3.29 -12.92
N PRO A 77 6.20 -2.04 -13.32
CA PRO A 77 5.05 -1.81 -14.18
C PRO A 77 5.21 -2.34 -15.62
N TYR A 78 6.44 -2.64 -16.02
CA TYR A 78 6.77 -3.00 -17.40
C TYR A 78 6.91 -4.51 -17.55
N ILE A 79 5.93 -5.13 -18.22
CA ILE A 79 5.93 -6.55 -18.55
C ILE A 79 6.91 -6.78 -19.70
N LYS A 80 8.12 -7.23 -19.39
CA LYS A 80 9.21 -7.43 -20.35
C LYS A 80 10.22 -8.41 -19.79
N GLU A 81 10.88 -9.16 -20.67
CA GLU A 81 11.99 -10.03 -20.30
C GLU A 81 13.11 -9.23 -19.63
N GLY A 82 13.67 -9.76 -18.56
CA GLY A 82 14.68 -9.09 -17.71
C GLY A 82 14.10 -8.10 -16.68
N ASN A 83 12.81 -7.84 -16.69
CA ASN A 83 12.12 -7.08 -15.65
C ASN A 83 11.54 -8.01 -14.55
N PRO A 84 11.16 -7.48 -13.39
CA PRO A 84 10.50 -8.28 -12.34
C PRO A 84 9.23 -8.99 -12.82
N ASN A 85 8.44 -8.35 -13.70
CA ASN A 85 7.28 -8.94 -14.35
C ASN A 85 7.59 -9.25 -15.82
N THR A 86 7.32 -10.48 -16.23
CA THR A 86 7.47 -10.96 -17.62
C THR A 86 6.12 -11.49 -18.11
N GLU A 87 5.96 -11.65 -19.42
CA GLU A 87 4.75 -12.29 -19.98
C GLU A 87 4.50 -13.66 -19.38
N ALA A 88 5.55 -14.46 -19.19
CA ALA A 88 5.45 -15.78 -18.58
C ALA A 88 4.95 -15.70 -17.13
N SER A 89 5.43 -14.75 -16.32
CA SER A 89 4.96 -14.55 -14.94
C SER A 89 3.50 -14.11 -14.87
N ILE A 90 3.07 -13.22 -15.76
CA ILE A 90 1.68 -12.77 -15.83
C ILE A 90 0.75 -13.92 -16.28
N ILE A 91 1.13 -14.67 -17.31
CA ILE A 91 0.36 -15.86 -17.75
C ILE A 91 0.24 -16.88 -16.60
N LYS A 92 1.31 -17.08 -15.82
CA LYS A 92 1.30 -17.96 -14.64
C LYS A 92 0.29 -17.48 -13.59
N LEU A 93 0.27 -16.18 -13.27
CA LEU A 93 -0.69 -15.58 -12.35
C LEU A 93 -2.14 -15.70 -12.84
N LEU A 94 -2.39 -15.50 -14.14
CA LEU A 94 -3.72 -15.67 -14.74
C LEU A 94 -4.21 -17.13 -14.69
N ARG A 95 -3.30 -18.11 -14.88
CA ARG A 95 -3.62 -19.54 -14.68
C ARG A 95 -3.89 -19.84 -13.21
N TYR A 96 -3.10 -19.26 -12.32
CA TYR A 96 -3.29 -19.40 -10.89
C TYR A 96 -4.63 -18.82 -10.42
N SER A 97 -5.05 -17.66 -10.94
CA SER A 97 -6.38 -17.10 -10.67
C SER A 97 -7.51 -18.08 -11.03
N LYS A 98 -7.40 -18.74 -12.20
CA LYS A 98 -8.38 -19.77 -12.60
C LYS A 98 -8.35 -20.99 -11.68
N ARG A 99 -7.16 -21.42 -11.24
CA ARG A 99 -7.00 -22.53 -10.29
C ARG A 99 -7.63 -22.20 -8.93
N LEU A 100 -7.46 -20.98 -8.43
CA LEU A 100 -7.98 -20.55 -7.13
C LEU A 100 -9.52 -20.61 -7.04
N ARG A 101 -10.24 -20.56 -8.13
CA ARG A 101 -11.71 -20.78 -8.16
C ARG A 101 -12.15 -22.17 -7.72
N HIS A 102 -11.23 -23.14 -7.69
CA HIS A 102 -11.52 -24.49 -7.18
C HIS A 102 -11.38 -24.59 -5.66
N TYR A 103 -10.90 -23.54 -4.99
CA TYR A 103 -10.76 -23.49 -3.54
C TYR A 103 -11.90 -22.66 -2.92
N ASP A 104 -12.30 -23.05 -1.72
CA ASP A 104 -13.35 -22.36 -0.96
C ASP A 104 -12.77 -21.26 -0.08
N VAL A 105 -11.52 -21.48 0.36
CA VAL A 105 -10.78 -20.60 1.26
C VAL A 105 -9.33 -20.48 0.79
N VAL A 106 -8.80 -19.27 0.78
CA VAL A 106 -7.36 -18.98 0.65
C VAL A 106 -6.91 -18.20 1.88
N VAL A 107 -5.82 -18.64 2.50
CA VAL A 107 -5.21 -17.97 3.65
C VAL A 107 -3.83 -17.49 3.26
N PHE A 108 -3.65 -16.18 3.16
CA PHE A 108 -2.36 -15.55 2.95
C PHE A 108 -1.64 -15.36 4.28
N LEU A 109 -0.38 -15.81 4.34
CA LEU A 109 0.44 -15.77 5.54
C LEU A 109 1.70 -14.93 5.26
N GLY A 110 1.81 -13.76 5.88
CA GLY A 110 2.91 -12.85 5.66
C GLY A 110 2.89 -11.66 6.60
N VAL A 111 4.02 -10.96 6.74
CA VAL A 111 4.17 -9.79 7.60
C VAL A 111 4.82 -8.63 6.84
N GLY A 112 4.59 -7.40 7.26
CA GLY A 112 5.14 -6.20 6.63
C GLY A 112 4.76 -6.10 5.15
N GLY A 113 5.76 -5.99 4.27
CA GLY A 113 5.51 -5.90 2.82
C GLY A 113 4.82 -7.12 2.20
N SER A 114 4.98 -8.29 2.81
CA SER A 114 4.25 -9.52 2.40
C SER A 114 2.79 -9.56 2.85
N TYR A 115 2.32 -8.55 3.59
CA TYR A 115 0.95 -8.44 4.09
C TYR A 115 0.29 -7.12 3.68
N LEU A 116 0.92 -5.98 3.97
CA LEU A 116 0.27 -4.67 3.87
C LEU A 116 -0.21 -4.36 2.44
N GLY A 117 0.63 -4.60 1.42
CA GLY A 117 0.21 -4.40 0.03
C GLY A 117 -0.94 -5.34 -0.38
N ASN A 118 -0.92 -6.59 0.08
CA ASN A 118 -1.98 -7.57 -0.15
C ASN A 118 -3.30 -7.15 0.49
N LYS A 119 -3.21 -6.59 1.71
CA LYS A 119 -4.38 -6.06 2.42
C LYS A 119 -5.00 -4.86 1.70
N VAL A 120 -4.17 -3.98 1.09
CA VAL A 120 -4.66 -2.89 0.23
C VAL A 120 -5.50 -3.44 -0.93
N LEU A 121 -4.97 -4.41 -1.68
CA LEU A 121 -5.69 -5.01 -2.80
C LEU A 121 -7.01 -5.64 -2.36
N PHE A 122 -6.98 -6.37 -1.25
CA PHE A 122 -8.19 -6.98 -0.70
C PHE A 122 -9.23 -5.95 -0.26
N ASP A 123 -8.86 -4.93 0.48
CA ASP A 123 -9.81 -3.94 0.99
C ASP A 123 -10.37 -3.07 -0.14
N CYS A 124 -9.54 -2.73 -1.13
CA CYS A 124 -9.98 -1.94 -2.28
C CYS A 124 -10.99 -2.66 -3.17
N PHE A 125 -10.79 -3.96 -3.41
CA PHE A 125 -11.59 -4.71 -4.40
C PHE A 125 -12.54 -5.73 -3.78
N GLY A 126 -12.19 -6.32 -2.65
CA GLY A 126 -13.04 -7.25 -1.90
C GLY A 126 -13.92 -6.57 -0.86
N GLY A 127 -13.30 -5.74 -0.04
CA GLY A 127 -13.96 -5.05 1.08
C GLY A 127 -14.35 -5.99 2.23
N CYS A 128 -14.88 -5.39 3.30
CA CYS A 128 -15.20 -6.11 4.55
C CYS A 128 -16.30 -7.18 4.41
N HIS A 129 -17.11 -7.13 3.37
CA HIS A 129 -18.21 -8.09 3.14
C HIS A 129 -17.84 -9.22 2.17
N TRP A 130 -16.63 -9.25 1.62
CA TRP A 130 -16.18 -10.24 0.67
C TRP A 130 -16.46 -11.68 1.12
N ASN A 131 -15.97 -12.04 2.30
CA ASN A 131 -16.09 -13.42 2.80
C ASN A 131 -17.52 -13.85 3.10
N ALA A 132 -18.40 -12.90 3.45
CA ALA A 132 -19.80 -13.16 3.76
C ALA A 132 -20.70 -13.20 2.52
N ASN A 133 -20.36 -12.49 1.42
CA ASN A 133 -21.22 -12.30 0.26
C ASN A 133 -20.73 -13.08 -0.98
N PRO A 134 -21.38 -14.23 -1.32
CA PRO A 134 -21.01 -15.02 -2.51
C PRO A 134 -21.15 -14.24 -3.83
N THR A 135 -22.10 -13.31 -3.91
CA THR A 135 -22.33 -12.50 -5.12
C THR A 135 -21.14 -11.58 -5.39
N LEU A 136 -20.57 -10.95 -4.35
CA LEU A 136 -19.35 -10.15 -4.50
C LEU A 136 -18.16 -10.98 -4.96
N ARG A 137 -18.05 -12.22 -4.50
CA ARG A 137 -16.93 -13.11 -4.85
C ARG A 137 -16.98 -13.63 -6.29
N GLN A 138 -18.12 -13.68 -6.93
CA GLN A 138 -18.26 -14.14 -8.33
C GLN A 138 -17.52 -15.45 -8.62
N GLY A 139 -17.58 -16.42 -7.68
CA GLY A 139 -16.88 -17.70 -7.78
C GLY A 139 -15.43 -17.70 -7.29
N GLN A 140 -14.91 -16.59 -6.79
CA GLN A 140 -13.62 -16.53 -6.11
C GLN A 140 -13.72 -17.06 -4.66
N PRO A 141 -12.59 -17.50 -4.06
CA PRO A 141 -12.57 -18.02 -2.69
C PRO A 141 -12.85 -16.95 -1.63
N ARG A 142 -13.14 -17.38 -0.42
CA ARG A 142 -12.97 -16.54 0.76
C ARG A 142 -11.48 -16.29 0.97
N ILE A 143 -11.12 -15.08 1.38
CA ILE A 143 -9.73 -14.68 1.58
C ILE A 143 -9.54 -14.26 3.03
N TYR A 144 -8.56 -14.87 3.69
CA TYR A 144 -8.14 -14.51 5.03
C TYR A 144 -6.66 -14.18 5.05
N PHE A 145 -6.25 -13.36 6.01
CA PHE A 145 -4.86 -13.01 6.26
C PHE A 145 -4.50 -13.40 7.69
N SER A 146 -3.32 -13.97 7.88
CA SER A 146 -2.73 -14.27 9.18
C SER A 146 -1.21 -14.34 9.06
N GLY A 147 -0.49 -14.65 10.14
CA GLY A 147 0.97 -14.66 10.13
C GLY A 147 1.61 -13.27 9.99
N ASN A 148 0.81 -12.22 10.12
CA ASN A 148 1.26 -10.84 10.31
C ASN A 148 1.44 -10.49 11.79
N ASN A 149 0.92 -11.35 12.66
CA ASN A 149 1.05 -11.33 14.10
C ASN A 149 1.08 -12.78 14.62
N MET A 150 1.58 -12.99 15.84
CA MET A 150 1.60 -14.29 16.51
C MET A 150 0.59 -14.36 17.66
N ASP A 151 -0.48 -13.56 17.61
CA ASP A 151 -1.54 -13.60 18.62
C ASP A 151 -2.31 -14.92 18.51
N PRO A 152 -2.27 -15.79 19.55
CA PRO A 152 -2.93 -17.08 19.50
C PRO A 152 -4.45 -16.96 19.47
N VAL A 153 -5.05 -15.86 19.94
CA VAL A 153 -6.50 -15.65 19.88
C VAL A 153 -6.94 -15.43 18.44
N ASP A 154 -6.20 -14.63 17.66
CA ASP A 154 -6.48 -14.39 16.25
C ASP A 154 -6.27 -15.68 15.42
N CYS A 155 -5.15 -16.37 15.63
CA CYS A 155 -4.86 -17.63 14.93
C CYS A 155 -5.94 -18.69 15.20
N ASN A 156 -6.34 -18.88 16.47
CA ASN A 156 -7.40 -19.82 16.84
C ASN A 156 -8.77 -19.40 16.30
N GLY A 157 -9.04 -18.10 16.25
CA GLY A 157 -10.26 -17.57 15.64
C GLY A 157 -10.40 -17.97 14.17
N LEU A 158 -9.31 -17.89 13.41
CA LEU A 158 -9.29 -18.36 12.02
C LEU A 158 -9.42 -19.89 11.91
N VAL A 159 -8.76 -20.64 12.79
CA VAL A 159 -8.94 -22.13 12.85
C VAL A 159 -10.40 -22.47 13.05
N PHE A 160 -11.08 -21.90 14.05
CA PHE A 160 -12.48 -22.16 14.33
C PHE A 160 -13.39 -21.80 13.14
N GLU A 161 -13.13 -20.70 12.45
CA GLU A 161 -13.91 -20.31 11.28
C GLU A 161 -13.73 -21.32 10.13
N VAL A 162 -12.50 -21.72 9.82
CA VAL A 162 -12.21 -22.68 8.74
C VAL A 162 -12.80 -24.04 9.07
N GLN A 163 -12.67 -24.53 10.31
CA GLN A 163 -13.27 -25.79 10.75
C GLN A 163 -14.81 -25.76 10.73
N ARG A 164 -15.41 -24.63 11.13
CA ARG A 164 -16.86 -24.41 11.03
C ARG A 164 -17.34 -24.51 9.58
N LEU A 165 -16.58 -23.91 8.65
CA LEU A 165 -16.85 -24.04 7.22
C LEU A 165 -16.66 -25.48 6.75
N GLY A 166 -15.61 -26.19 7.19
CA GLY A 166 -15.37 -27.61 6.89
C GLY A 166 -16.57 -28.48 7.20
N LYS A 167 -17.09 -28.40 8.43
CA LYS A 167 -18.31 -29.12 8.85
C LYS A 167 -19.52 -28.79 7.98
N ARG A 168 -19.68 -27.53 7.55
CA ARG A 168 -20.78 -27.15 6.66
C ARG A 168 -20.62 -27.77 5.27
N TYR A 169 -19.40 -27.83 4.74
CA TYR A 169 -19.13 -28.42 3.43
C TYR A 169 -19.25 -29.95 3.44
N ASP A 170 -18.86 -30.59 4.55
CA ASP A 170 -19.11 -32.04 4.76
C ASP A 170 -20.60 -32.39 4.69
N GLN A 171 -21.48 -31.58 5.28
CA GLN A 171 -22.93 -31.72 5.14
C GLN A 171 -23.42 -31.54 3.69
N LEU A 172 -22.64 -30.90 2.83
CA LEU A 172 -22.91 -30.80 1.39
C LEU A 172 -22.26 -31.95 0.59
N GLY A 173 -21.66 -32.94 1.24
CA GLY A 173 -21.10 -34.16 0.65
C GLY A 173 -19.68 -33.99 0.07
N ARG A 174 -18.92 -32.95 0.46
CA ARG A 174 -17.52 -32.78 0.06
C ARG A 174 -16.68 -32.04 1.12
N PRO A 175 -15.36 -32.26 1.14
CA PRO A 175 -14.48 -31.46 2.02
C PRO A 175 -14.43 -29.98 1.59
N LEU A 176 -14.08 -29.14 2.55
CA LEU A 176 -13.71 -27.75 2.31
C LEU A 176 -12.31 -27.70 1.68
N ARG A 177 -12.16 -27.06 0.53
CA ARG A 177 -10.87 -26.90 -0.14
C ARG A 177 -10.17 -25.62 0.35
N VAL A 178 -9.04 -25.79 1.00
CA VAL A 178 -8.25 -24.70 1.61
C VAL A 178 -6.89 -24.61 0.95
N MET A 179 -6.51 -23.40 0.55
CA MET A 179 -5.17 -23.05 0.05
C MET A 179 -4.45 -22.22 1.09
N LEU A 180 -3.28 -22.64 1.58
CA LEU A 180 -2.37 -21.82 2.37
C LEU A 180 -1.31 -21.19 1.46
N VAL A 181 -1.07 -19.90 1.63
CA VAL A 181 -0.12 -19.12 0.81
C VAL A 181 0.87 -18.39 1.71
N PRO A 182 1.92 -19.05 2.23
CA PRO A 182 2.99 -18.39 2.95
C PRO A 182 3.84 -17.52 1.99
N ILE A 183 4.08 -16.26 2.40
CA ILE A 183 4.84 -15.26 1.64
C ILE A 183 6.01 -14.77 2.50
N SER A 184 7.23 -15.22 2.19
CA SER A 184 8.44 -14.84 2.91
C SER A 184 9.67 -14.95 2.02
N LYS A 185 10.42 -13.85 1.85
CA LYS A 185 11.63 -13.82 1.02
C LYS A 185 12.68 -14.82 1.51
N SER A 186 13.01 -14.82 2.79
CA SER A 186 13.98 -15.73 3.39
C SER A 186 13.42 -17.14 3.64
N GLY A 187 12.10 -17.31 3.62
CA GLY A 187 11.45 -18.55 4.07
C GLY A 187 11.60 -18.85 5.56
N THR A 188 12.12 -17.90 6.36
CA THR A 188 12.44 -18.08 7.80
C THR A 188 11.85 -17.01 8.70
N THR A 189 10.98 -16.14 8.16
CA THR A 189 10.31 -15.09 8.95
C THR A 189 9.48 -15.75 10.04
N LEU A 190 9.78 -15.44 11.30
CA LEU A 190 9.23 -16.14 12.47
C LEU A 190 7.69 -16.17 12.46
N GLU A 191 7.07 -15.02 12.30
CA GLU A 191 5.62 -14.87 12.30
C GLU A 191 4.96 -15.71 11.21
N THR A 192 5.48 -15.61 9.99
CA THR A 192 4.95 -16.33 8.82
C THR A 192 5.11 -17.84 8.96
N ILE A 193 6.30 -18.31 9.39
CA ILE A 193 6.60 -19.75 9.47
C ILE A 193 5.87 -20.38 10.65
N SER A 194 5.78 -19.70 11.80
CA SER A 194 5.02 -20.19 12.95
C SER A 194 3.54 -20.36 12.61
N ALA A 195 2.93 -19.34 12.00
CA ALA A 195 1.53 -19.41 11.58
C ALA A 195 1.31 -20.48 10.50
N PHE A 196 2.20 -20.56 9.48
CA PHE A 196 2.12 -21.58 8.44
C PHE A 196 2.18 -22.99 9.02
N THR A 197 3.16 -23.27 9.88
CA THR A 197 3.33 -24.60 10.49
C THR A 197 2.13 -24.96 11.35
N TYR A 198 1.61 -23.99 12.13
CA TYR A 198 0.44 -24.17 12.96
C TYR A 198 -0.82 -24.51 12.13
N PHE A 199 -1.14 -23.70 11.14
CA PHE A 199 -2.32 -23.95 10.29
C PHE A 199 -2.19 -25.22 9.46
N TYR A 200 -0.99 -25.50 8.94
CA TYR A 200 -0.74 -26.73 8.18
C TYR A 200 -0.98 -27.97 9.04
N ASP A 201 -0.46 -28.01 10.27
CA ASP A 201 -0.66 -29.11 11.20
C ASP A 201 -2.15 -29.32 11.52
N VAL A 202 -2.86 -28.25 11.88
CA VAL A 202 -4.27 -28.34 12.27
C VAL A 202 -5.14 -28.73 11.09
N PHE A 203 -4.98 -28.12 9.92
CA PHE A 203 -5.85 -28.35 8.76
C PHE A 203 -5.55 -29.68 8.06
N SER A 204 -4.29 -30.14 8.03
CA SER A 204 -3.95 -31.43 7.41
C SER A 204 -4.48 -32.65 8.18
N ARG A 205 -4.78 -32.49 9.46
CA ARG A 205 -5.37 -33.55 10.30
C ARG A 205 -6.91 -33.53 10.32
N ASP A 206 -7.52 -32.47 9.79
CA ASP A 206 -8.98 -32.34 9.78
C ASP A 206 -9.55 -33.03 8.55
N LYS A 207 -10.35 -34.08 8.78
CA LYS A 207 -10.96 -34.90 7.71
C LYS A 207 -11.94 -34.13 6.82
N ASP A 208 -12.47 -33.01 7.32
CA ASP A 208 -13.46 -32.19 6.62
C ASP A 208 -12.76 -31.13 5.72
N ILE A 209 -11.39 -31.13 5.70
CA ILE A 209 -10.56 -30.18 4.95
C ILE A 209 -9.68 -30.91 3.94
N GLU A 210 -9.71 -30.47 2.69
CA GLU A 210 -8.75 -30.78 1.63
C GLU A 210 -7.76 -29.63 1.53
N LEU A 211 -6.52 -29.83 2.02
CA LEU A 211 -5.49 -28.81 2.14
C LEU A 211 -4.50 -28.87 0.97
N ASP A 212 -4.20 -27.70 0.41
CA ASP A 212 -3.13 -27.49 -0.57
C ASP A 212 -2.34 -26.23 -0.21
N CYS A 213 -1.14 -26.08 -0.77
CA CYS A 213 -0.27 -24.97 -0.51
C CYS A 213 0.30 -24.38 -1.79
N THR A 214 0.55 -23.06 -1.75
CA THR A 214 1.35 -22.34 -2.72
C THR A 214 2.35 -21.49 -1.96
N VAL A 215 3.62 -21.47 -2.34
CA VAL A 215 4.63 -20.65 -1.66
C VAL A 215 5.04 -19.46 -2.50
N VAL A 216 5.27 -18.33 -1.84
CA VAL A 216 5.85 -17.13 -2.44
C VAL A 216 7.15 -16.83 -1.70
N THR A 217 8.29 -17.09 -2.34
CA THR A 217 9.62 -17.01 -1.72
C THR A 217 10.69 -16.68 -2.75
N ASP A 218 11.94 -16.47 -2.33
CA ASP A 218 13.06 -16.29 -3.25
C ASP A 218 13.43 -17.63 -3.89
N LEU A 219 13.14 -17.80 -5.17
CA LEU A 219 13.41 -19.05 -5.92
C LEU A 219 14.87 -19.23 -6.28
N ARG A 220 15.74 -18.24 -6.06
CA ARG A 220 17.20 -18.30 -6.29
C ARG A 220 17.96 -18.69 -5.01
N ALA A 221 17.25 -18.72 -3.87
CA ALA A 221 17.86 -19.12 -2.61
C ALA A 221 18.39 -20.56 -2.68
N ASP A 222 19.46 -20.81 -1.92
CA ASP A 222 19.94 -22.17 -1.69
C ASP A 222 18.83 -22.99 -1.02
N VAL A 223 18.36 -24.01 -1.72
CA VAL A 223 17.23 -24.84 -1.28
C VAL A 223 17.46 -25.40 0.11
N GLU A 224 18.70 -25.80 0.46
CA GLU A 224 19.03 -26.35 1.79
C GLU A 224 18.86 -25.32 2.93
N LYS A 225 18.84 -24.02 2.60
CA LYS A 225 18.70 -22.91 3.55
C LYS A 225 17.36 -22.21 3.49
N ALA A 226 16.48 -22.61 2.57
CA ALA A 226 15.19 -21.99 2.30
C ALA A 226 14.03 -22.95 2.61
N PRO A 227 13.53 -23.03 3.86
CA PRO A 227 12.54 -24.03 4.28
C PRO A 227 11.27 -24.06 3.43
N LEU A 228 10.72 -22.91 3.06
CA LEU A 228 9.53 -22.87 2.20
C LEU A 228 9.80 -23.46 0.80
N LEU A 229 10.99 -23.20 0.25
CA LEU A 229 11.39 -23.76 -1.04
C LEU A 229 11.60 -25.27 -0.95
N GLN A 230 12.23 -25.77 0.12
CA GLN A 230 12.37 -27.20 0.39
C GLN A 230 11.00 -27.91 0.44
N LEU A 231 10.04 -27.33 1.17
CA LEU A 231 8.70 -27.91 1.28
C LEU A 231 8.00 -27.92 -0.08
N ALA A 232 8.09 -26.83 -0.84
CA ALA A 232 7.49 -26.75 -2.18
C ALA A 232 8.07 -27.80 -3.14
N GLU A 233 9.40 -28.02 -3.13
CA GLU A 233 10.05 -29.05 -3.93
C GLU A 233 9.59 -30.44 -3.49
N LYS A 234 9.59 -30.71 -2.18
CA LYS A 234 9.21 -32.01 -1.62
C LYS A 234 7.77 -32.41 -1.93
N PHE A 235 6.83 -31.45 -1.86
CA PHE A 235 5.40 -31.73 -2.00
C PHE A 235 4.85 -31.34 -3.39
N GLY A 236 5.66 -30.77 -4.28
CA GLY A 236 5.23 -30.34 -5.61
C GLY A 236 4.29 -29.14 -5.59
N TRP A 237 4.39 -28.26 -4.58
CA TRP A 237 3.55 -27.07 -4.48
C TRP A 237 3.88 -26.02 -5.54
N GLU A 238 2.87 -25.24 -5.94
CA GLU A 238 3.07 -24.08 -6.80
C GLU A 238 3.97 -23.06 -6.11
N LYS A 239 4.87 -22.43 -6.89
CA LYS A 239 5.88 -21.48 -6.39
C LYS A 239 5.77 -20.16 -7.12
N PHE A 240 5.85 -19.04 -6.42
CA PHE A 240 5.97 -17.70 -6.97
C PHE A 240 7.23 -17.03 -6.41
N ASP A 241 7.82 -16.13 -7.20
CA ASP A 241 9.16 -15.62 -6.93
C ASP A 241 9.15 -14.23 -6.28
N ILE A 242 9.84 -14.08 -5.16
CA ILE A 242 10.17 -12.76 -4.61
C ILE A 242 11.45 -12.28 -5.29
N LYS A 243 11.29 -11.39 -6.25
CA LYS A 243 12.35 -10.91 -7.12
C LYS A 243 13.47 -10.19 -6.35
N GLU A 244 14.69 -10.37 -6.83
CA GLU A 244 15.84 -9.57 -6.40
C GLU A 244 15.64 -8.08 -6.73
N GLY A 245 16.25 -7.21 -5.95
CA GLY A 245 16.16 -5.78 -6.15
C GLY A 245 14.78 -5.18 -5.86
N ILE A 246 13.86 -5.97 -5.27
CA ILE A 246 12.56 -5.49 -4.82
C ILE A 246 12.49 -5.59 -3.29
N GLY A 247 12.46 -4.43 -2.62
CA GLY A 247 12.23 -4.34 -1.18
C GLY A 247 10.79 -4.72 -0.80
N GLY A 248 10.58 -5.28 0.41
CA GLY A 248 9.26 -5.74 0.86
C GLY A 248 8.15 -4.70 0.72
N ARG A 249 8.40 -3.45 1.11
CA ARG A 249 7.42 -2.34 1.04
C ARG A 249 7.07 -1.88 -0.38
N PHE A 250 7.87 -2.30 -1.38
CA PHE A 250 7.64 -2.02 -2.80
C PHE A 250 7.00 -3.18 -3.56
N CYS A 251 6.93 -4.40 -3.00
CA CYS A 251 6.71 -5.64 -3.75
C CYS A 251 5.27 -5.88 -4.24
N VAL A 252 4.30 -5.04 -3.91
CA VAL A 252 2.87 -5.25 -4.21
C VAL A 252 2.57 -5.43 -5.71
N MET A 253 3.40 -4.87 -6.59
CA MET A 253 3.26 -4.98 -8.06
C MET A 253 4.06 -6.15 -8.65
N THR A 254 4.49 -7.11 -7.83
CA THR A 254 5.13 -8.35 -8.24
C THR A 254 4.43 -9.54 -7.58
N ASP A 255 4.92 -10.75 -7.81
CA ASP A 255 4.25 -11.98 -7.33
C ASP A 255 3.71 -11.91 -5.90
N PRO A 256 4.45 -11.37 -4.88
CA PRO A 256 3.94 -11.26 -3.51
C PRO A 256 2.58 -10.54 -3.36
N GLY A 257 2.33 -9.51 -4.17
CA GLY A 257 1.04 -8.80 -4.20
C GLY A 257 0.09 -9.38 -5.24
N LEU A 258 0.60 -9.71 -6.43
CA LEU A 258 -0.23 -10.13 -7.56
C LEU A 258 -0.92 -11.48 -7.33
N VAL A 259 -0.42 -12.35 -6.43
CA VAL A 259 -1.13 -13.57 -6.02
C VAL A 259 -2.45 -13.26 -5.29
N THR A 260 -2.50 -12.15 -4.53
CA THR A 260 -3.75 -11.69 -3.91
C THR A 260 -4.70 -11.10 -4.96
N MET A 261 -4.19 -10.33 -5.92
CA MET A 261 -4.98 -9.85 -7.06
C MET A 261 -5.57 -11.03 -7.84
N ALA A 262 -4.77 -12.08 -8.08
CA ALA A 262 -5.22 -13.31 -8.71
C ALA A 262 -6.34 -14.02 -7.93
N ALA A 263 -6.27 -14.05 -6.60
CA ALA A 263 -7.30 -14.63 -5.73
C ALA A 263 -8.61 -13.82 -5.72
N LEU A 264 -8.52 -12.51 -5.89
CA LEU A 264 -9.67 -11.63 -6.05
C LEU A 264 -10.30 -11.70 -7.45
N GLY A 265 -9.59 -12.26 -8.44
CA GLY A 265 -9.99 -12.22 -9.84
C GLY A 265 -9.87 -10.83 -10.46
N GLY A 266 -9.04 -9.95 -9.87
CA GLY A 266 -8.82 -8.59 -10.32
C GLY A 266 -7.95 -8.52 -11.58
N ASP A 267 -7.99 -7.40 -12.27
CA ASP A 267 -7.27 -7.16 -13.51
C ASP A 267 -5.82 -6.73 -13.24
N ILE A 268 -4.91 -7.72 -13.27
CA ILE A 268 -3.47 -7.52 -13.06
C ILE A 268 -2.86 -6.60 -14.12
N GLU A 269 -3.29 -6.71 -15.38
CA GLU A 269 -2.73 -5.92 -16.48
C GLU A 269 -3.15 -4.46 -16.36
N GLU A 270 -4.39 -4.18 -15.99
CA GLU A 270 -4.89 -2.83 -15.72
C GLU A 270 -4.17 -2.19 -14.51
N PHE A 271 -3.91 -2.96 -13.45
CA PHE A 271 -3.16 -2.48 -12.30
C PHE A 271 -1.72 -2.06 -12.68
N LEU A 272 -1.02 -2.91 -13.42
CA LEU A 272 0.33 -2.60 -13.92
C LEU A 272 0.32 -1.51 -15.00
N ARG A 273 -0.73 -1.45 -15.85
CA ARG A 273 -0.89 -0.38 -16.83
C ARG A 273 -1.03 0.98 -16.15
N GLY A 274 -1.83 1.06 -15.10
CA GLY A 274 -1.94 2.29 -14.31
C GLY A 274 -0.60 2.76 -13.78
N ALA A 275 0.16 1.85 -13.15
CA ALA A 275 1.49 2.17 -12.64
C ALA A 275 2.46 2.63 -13.74
N ARG A 276 2.44 2.00 -14.92
CA ARG A 276 3.27 2.36 -16.06
C ARG A 276 2.93 3.75 -16.60
N GLU A 277 1.65 4.09 -16.70
CA GLU A 277 1.25 5.41 -17.15
C GLU A 277 1.63 6.49 -16.12
N MET A 278 1.50 6.24 -14.84
CA MET A 278 1.99 7.16 -13.81
C MET A 278 3.51 7.35 -13.89
N ASP A 279 4.28 6.29 -14.16
CA ASP A 279 5.73 6.43 -14.40
C ASP A 279 6.02 7.35 -15.59
N THR A 280 5.21 7.27 -16.64
CA THR A 280 5.33 8.16 -17.81
C THR A 280 5.02 9.61 -17.43
N TYR A 281 3.98 9.85 -16.63
CA TYR A 281 3.63 11.20 -16.16
C TYR A 281 4.69 11.80 -15.22
N CYS A 282 5.46 10.95 -14.53
CA CYS A 282 6.57 11.35 -13.68
C CYS A 282 7.93 11.44 -14.40
N ARG A 283 7.93 11.48 -15.74
CA ARG A 283 9.13 11.69 -16.60
C ARG A 283 9.02 12.95 -17.46
N GLN A 284 8.27 13.96 -16.97
CA GLN A 284 8.09 15.19 -17.73
C GLN A 284 9.38 16.00 -17.80
N ALA A 285 9.61 16.66 -18.94
CA ALA A 285 10.74 17.59 -19.10
C ALA A 285 10.61 18.82 -18.19
N GLU A 286 9.37 19.26 -17.98
CA GLU A 286 9.03 20.35 -17.09
C GLU A 286 8.80 19.77 -15.67
N LEU A 287 9.73 20.06 -14.76
CA LEU A 287 9.73 19.48 -13.41
C LEU A 287 8.47 19.80 -12.61
N HIS A 288 7.85 20.95 -12.84
CA HIS A 288 6.60 21.35 -12.18
C HIS A 288 5.38 20.52 -12.61
N GLU A 289 5.48 19.74 -13.69
CA GLU A 289 4.46 18.80 -14.15
C GLU A 289 4.65 17.39 -13.61
N ASN A 290 5.78 17.11 -12.92
CA ASN A 290 6.03 15.83 -12.28
C ASN A 290 5.35 15.73 -10.91
N PRO A 291 4.21 15.02 -10.78
CA PRO A 291 3.42 15.03 -9.55
C PRO A 291 4.16 14.37 -8.38
N ALA A 292 4.95 13.31 -8.62
CA ALA A 292 5.65 12.61 -7.56
C ALA A 292 6.84 13.42 -7.00
N LEU A 293 7.58 14.09 -7.89
CA LEU A 293 8.65 15.01 -7.48
C LEU A 293 8.07 16.20 -6.70
N MET A 294 6.98 16.79 -7.20
CA MET A 294 6.33 17.93 -6.51
C MET A 294 5.83 17.53 -5.12
N ASN A 295 5.18 16.37 -4.99
CA ASN A 295 4.73 15.89 -3.68
C ASN A 295 5.91 15.67 -2.70
N ALA A 296 7.00 15.08 -3.16
CA ALA A 296 8.22 14.89 -2.38
C ALA A 296 8.85 16.22 -1.95
N LEU A 297 9.00 17.16 -2.90
CA LEU A 297 9.62 18.46 -2.66
C LEU A 297 8.84 19.29 -1.64
N LEU A 298 7.51 19.39 -1.80
CA LEU A 298 6.65 20.13 -0.87
C LEU A 298 6.74 19.59 0.55
N LYS A 299 6.77 18.26 0.71
CA LYS A 299 6.90 17.61 2.02
C LYS A 299 8.29 17.76 2.61
N PHE A 300 9.34 17.66 1.79
CA PHE A 300 10.72 17.93 2.18
C PHE A 300 10.89 19.37 2.71
N LEU A 301 10.37 20.36 1.98
CA LEU A 301 10.41 21.78 2.40
C LEU A 301 9.58 22.02 3.68
N ALA A 302 8.39 21.40 3.78
CA ALA A 302 7.56 21.49 4.97
C ALA A 302 8.27 20.86 6.19
N TYR A 303 8.99 19.74 6.00
CA TYR A 303 9.81 19.13 7.04
C TYR A 303 10.89 20.11 7.55
N GLY A 304 11.57 20.80 6.65
CA GLY A 304 12.54 21.86 6.99
C GLY A 304 11.93 23.02 7.81
N LYS A 305 10.61 23.20 7.74
CA LYS A 305 9.83 24.16 8.57
C LYS A 305 9.21 23.51 9.81
N GLY A 306 9.67 22.32 10.23
CA GLY A 306 9.22 21.63 11.42
C GLY A 306 7.87 20.91 11.27
N ARG A 307 7.47 20.53 10.04
CA ARG A 307 6.30 19.68 9.76
C ARG A 307 6.76 18.23 9.67
N ASP A 308 7.04 17.64 10.84
CA ASP A 308 7.67 16.34 11.02
C ASP A 308 6.67 15.17 11.17
N ILE A 309 5.37 15.46 11.02
CA ILE A 309 4.29 14.47 11.03
C ILE A 309 3.51 14.54 9.71
N GLU A 310 3.24 13.38 9.10
CA GLU A 310 2.37 13.26 7.93
C GLU A 310 1.16 12.41 8.25
N VAL A 311 -0.05 12.99 8.12
CA VAL A 311 -1.32 12.28 8.26
C VAL A 311 -1.82 11.93 6.87
N PHE A 312 -1.98 10.65 6.56
CA PHE A 312 -2.58 10.19 5.30
C PHE A 312 -4.03 9.80 5.55
N MET A 313 -4.98 10.59 5.00
CA MET A 313 -6.41 10.53 5.35
C MET A 313 -7.31 10.35 4.13
N PRO A 314 -7.52 9.12 3.64
CA PRO A 314 -8.50 8.85 2.61
C PRO A 314 -9.94 8.98 3.13
N TYR A 315 -10.83 9.49 2.28
CA TYR A 315 -12.27 9.52 2.50
C TYR A 315 -12.96 8.35 1.80
N SER A 316 -12.51 7.16 2.17
CA SER A 316 -13.07 5.87 1.78
C SER A 316 -12.59 4.78 2.72
N MET A 317 -13.50 3.98 3.27
CA MET A 317 -13.14 2.82 4.11
C MET A 317 -12.34 1.77 3.34
N HIS A 318 -12.56 1.64 2.02
CA HIS A 318 -11.80 0.74 1.15
C HIS A 318 -10.32 1.14 0.99
N LEU A 319 -9.97 2.38 1.33
CA LEU A 319 -8.60 2.92 1.22
C LEU A 319 -7.89 3.04 2.58
N LYS A 320 -8.50 2.58 3.68
CA LYS A 320 -7.85 2.64 5.00
C LYS A 320 -6.51 1.89 5.02
N SER A 321 -6.48 0.68 4.49
CA SER A 321 -5.27 -0.12 4.43
C SER A 321 -4.18 0.46 3.50
N LEU A 322 -4.56 1.32 2.54
CA LEU A 322 -3.59 2.08 1.77
C LEU A 322 -2.78 3.03 2.67
N SER A 323 -3.43 3.68 3.65
CA SER A 323 -2.73 4.50 4.64
C SER A 323 -1.79 3.65 5.50
N GLU A 324 -2.19 2.45 5.90
CA GLU A 324 -1.37 1.51 6.69
C GLU A 324 -0.15 1.03 5.87
N TRP A 325 -0.32 0.72 4.59
CA TRP A 325 0.77 0.39 3.69
C TRP A 325 1.71 1.58 3.48
N TYR A 326 1.16 2.79 3.31
CA TYR A 326 1.95 4.00 3.15
C TYR A 326 2.79 4.33 4.39
N VAL A 327 2.30 4.01 5.59
CA VAL A 327 3.08 4.12 6.83
C VAL A 327 4.39 3.32 6.72
N GLN A 328 4.33 2.07 6.28
CA GLN A 328 5.55 1.28 6.09
C GLN A 328 6.42 1.86 4.97
N LEU A 329 5.82 2.23 3.84
CA LEU A 329 6.56 2.81 2.72
C LEU A 329 7.34 4.05 3.14
N LEU A 330 6.70 4.98 3.86
CA LEU A 330 7.32 6.22 4.30
C LEU A 330 8.34 5.99 5.42
N ALA A 331 7.94 5.29 6.50
CA ALA A 331 8.75 5.15 7.70
C ALA A 331 10.04 4.37 7.46
N GLU A 332 9.96 3.21 6.78
CA GLU A 332 11.15 2.40 6.51
C GLU A 332 12.07 3.04 5.46
N SER A 333 11.50 3.77 4.48
CA SER A 333 12.32 4.38 3.44
C SER A 333 13.01 5.65 3.91
N LEU A 334 12.36 6.50 4.68
CA LEU A 334 12.86 7.83 5.04
C LEU A 334 13.34 7.94 6.49
N GLY A 335 12.92 7.04 7.40
CA GLY A 335 13.39 7.02 8.78
C GLY A 335 14.83 6.55 8.86
N LYS A 336 15.80 7.48 8.69
CA LYS A 336 17.23 7.15 8.62
C LYS A 336 18.04 7.92 9.66
N ARG A 337 18.95 7.18 10.29
CA ARG A 337 19.88 7.76 11.27
C ARG A 337 21.01 8.54 10.61
N TYR A 338 21.49 8.05 9.48
CA TYR A 338 22.63 8.61 8.75
C TYR A 338 22.23 9.00 7.33
N ASP A 339 22.91 10.00 6.79
CA ASP A 339 22.85 10.29 5.37
C ASP A 339 23.74 9.29 4.57
N ARG A 340 23.77 9.43 3.25
CA ARG A 340 24.57 8.57 2.35
C ARG A 340 26.09 8.73 2.50
N ASN A 341 26.56 9.74 3.18
CA ASN A 341 27.97 9.98 3.49
C ASN A 341 28.35 9.42 4.87
N GLY A 342 27.38 8.89 5.64
CA GLY A 342 27.57 8.37 6.99
C GLY A 342 27.52 9.45 8.09
N GLU A 343 27.08 10.66 7.77
CA GLU A 343 26.88 11.73 8.74
C GLU A 343 25.56 11.58 9.49
N LEU A 344 25.55 11.92 10.79
CA LEU A 344 24.37 11.81 11.65
C LEU A 344 23.30 12.82 11.22
N LYS A 345 22.11 12.32 10.86
CA LYS A 345 21.02 13.14 10.31
C LYS A 345 19.70 13.02 11.07
N HIS A 346 19.28 11.79 11.46
CA HIS A 346 17.97 11.51 12.05
C HIS A 346 16.81 12.08 11.22
N TYR A 347 16.77 11.73 9.93
CA TYR A 347 15.73 12.16 9.02
C TYR A 347 14.48 11.25 9.11
N GLY A 348 13.32 11.81 8.76
CA GLY A 348 12.07 11.10 8.53
C GLY A 348 10.88 11.70 9.27
N ARG A 349 9.73 11.77 8.57
CA ARG A 349 8.46 12.17 9.18
C ARG A 349 7.82 10.99 9.87
N THR A 350 7.05 11.26 10.93
CA THR A 350 6.20 10.27 11.58
C THR A 350 4.88 10.14 10.81
N PRO A 351 4.60 9.02 10.13
CA PRO A 351 3.35 8.82 9.44
C PRO A 351 2.22 8.45 10.40
N ILE A 352 1.02 8.99 10.17
CA ILE A 352 -0.21 8.69 10.92
C ILE A 352 -1.27 8.18 9.95
N VAL A 353 -1.93 7.08 10.32
CA VAL A 353 -3.12 6.56 9.63
C VAL A 353 -4.35 7.32 10.10
N ALA A 354 -5.16 7.77 9.16
CA ALA A 354 -6.49 8.30 9.42
C ALA A 354 -7.45 7.87 8.31
N VAL A 355 -8.75 7.90 8.57
CA VAL A 355 -9.81 7.71 7.58
C VAL A 355 -10.99 8.65 7.83
N GLY A 356 -11.38 9.43 6.84
CA GLY A 356 -12.60 10.22 6.88
C GLY A 356 -13.86 9.35 6.62
N THR A 357 -14.93 9.55 7.37
CA THR A 357 -15.18 10.57 8.41
C THR A 357 -14.80 10.09 9.83
N THR A 358 -14.50 8.81 10.01
CA THR A 358 -14.27 8.18 11.32
C THR A 358 -13.28 8.98 12.19
N ASP A 359 -12.10 9.28 11.62
CA ASP A 359 -11.03 9.95 12.37
C ASP A 359 -11.21 11.48 12.46
N MET A 360 -12.22 12.05 11.81
CA MET A 360 -12.66 13.40 12.12
C MET A 360 -13.13 13.50 13.57
N HIS A 361 -13.73 12.44 14.09
CA HIS A 361 -14.23 12.37 15.48
C HIS A 361 -13.15 11.91 16.49
N ALA A 362 -11.96 11.53 16.00
CA ALA A 362 -10.86 11.05 16.85
C ALA A 362 -9.63 11.95 16.81
N GLN A 363 -9.23 12.45 15.64
CA GLN A 363 -7.93 13.09 15.44
C GLN A 363 -8.01 14.58 15.06
N THR A 364 -9.16 15.08 14.52
CA THR A 364 -9.27 16.43 13.96
C THR A 364 -9.01 17.53 15.00
N GLN A 365 -9.42 17.35 16.26
CA GLN A 365 -9.08 18.30 17.33
C GLN A 365 -7.56 18.52 17.40
N GLN A 366 -6.78 17.47 17.34
CA GLN A 366 -5.32 17.53 17.38
C GLN A 366 -4.72 18.11 16.08
N HIS A 367 -5.38 17.89 14.95
CA HIS A 367 -4.96 18.47 13.67
C HIS A 367 -5.23 19.97 13.62
N GLN A 368 -6.38 20.43 14.17
CA GLN A 368 -6.82 21.81 14.15
C GLN A 368 -6.14 22.66 15.21
N ASP A 369 -6.19 22.27 16.47
CA ASP A 369 -5.73 23.08 17.61
C ASP A 369 -4.35 22.66 18.15
N GLY A 370 -3.91 21.46 17.82
CA GLY A 370 -2.64 20.93 18.28
C GLY A 370 -1.45 21.62 17.62
N ARG A 371 -0.25 21.16 17.97
CA ARG A 371 1.02 21.69 17.49
C ARG A 371 1.06 21.79 15.95
N LEU A 372 1.62 22.90 15.42
CA LEU A 372 1.79 23.18 13.98
C LEU A 372 2.95 22.36 13.38
N ASN A 373 2.89 21.05 13.47
CA ASN A 373 3.95 20.16 12.99
C ASN A 373 3.47 19.08 12.02
N LYS A 374 2.29 19.26 11.42
CA LYS A 374 1.68 18.25 10.56
C LYS A 374 1.49 18.74 9.13
N VAL A 375 1.55 17.80 8.21
CA VAL A 375 0.96 17.88 6.87
C VAL A 375 -0.16 16.85 6.78
N VAL A 376 -1.38 17.27 6.41
CA VAL A 376 -2.51 16.36 6.20
C VAL A 376 -2.67 16.11 4.71
N GLN A 377 -2.50 14.87 4.30
CA GLN A 377 -2.69 14.42 2.93
C GLN A 377 -4.05 13.78 2.78
N PHE A 378 -5.00 14.49 2.20
CA PHE A 378 -6.32 13.97 1.88
C PHE A 378 -6.30 13.12 0.61
N LEU A 379 -7.20 12.15 0.54
CA LEU A 379 -7.45 11.34 -0.65
C LEU A 379 -8.96 11.22 -0.88
N GLU A 380 -9.42 11.66 -2.04
CA GLU A 380 -10.81 11.64 -2.49
C GLU A 380 -10.98 10.65 -3.64
N VAL A 381 -12.10 9.91 -3.65
CA VAL A 381 -12.62 9.22 -4.84
C VAL A 381 -13.78 10.05 -5.40
N ALA A 382 -13.56 10.69 -6.54
CA ALA A 382 -14.50 11.67 -7.10
C ALA A 382 -15.85 11.06 -7.48
N ASN A 383 -15.85 9.86 -8.07
CA ASN A 383 -17.05 9.16 -8.53
C ASN A 383 -17.11 7.76 -7.91
N PRO A 384 -17.57 7.62 -6.66
CA PRO A 384 -17.85 6.31 -6.08
C PRO A 384 -18.91 5.56 -6.91
N VAL A 385 -18.69 4.25 -7.10
CA VAL A 385 -19.56 3.42 -7.96
C VAL A 385 -20.96 3.27 -7.37
N GLU A 386 -21.04 3.09 -6.05
CA GLU A 386 -22.30 2.87 -5.35
C GLU A 386 -22.87 4.16 -4.81
N GLU A 387 -24.20 4.26 -4.80
CA GLU A 387 -24.93 5.35 -4.15
C GLU A 387 -25.76 4.82 -2.99
N ALA A 388 -25.93 5.67 -1.97
CA ALA A 388 -26.81 5.40 -0.85
C ALA A 388 -27.60 6.67 -0.52
N ILE A 389 -28.91 6.61 -0.81
CA ILE A 389 -29.84 7.69 -0.54
C ILE A 389 -30.56 7.38 0.76
N VAL A 390 -30.55 8.32 1.68
CA VAL A 390 -31.25 8.22 2.96
C VAL A 390 -32.73 8.51 2.74
N HIS A 391 -33.59 7.59 3.16
CA HIS A 391 -35.02 7.80 3.23
C HIS A 391 -35.46 7.88 4.69
N ASN A 392 -36.32 8.84 5.03
CA ASN A 392 -36.81 9.02 6.39
C ASN A 392 -37.94 8.04 6.70
N PRO A 393 -37.77 6.98 7.49
CA PRO A 393 -38.81 6.05 7.86
C PRO A 393 -39.67 6.54 9.04
N PHE A 394 -39.38 7.76 9.55
CA PHE A 394 -40.03 8.34 10.73
C PHE A 394 -40.64 9.72 10.42
N PRO A 395 -41.63 9.82 9.51
CA PRO A 395 -42.15 11.10 9.04
C PRO A 395 -42.84 11.92 10.14
N GLU A 396 -43.30 11.28 11.22
CA GLU A 396 -43.88 11.93 12.37
C GLU A 396 -42.87 12.71 13.24
N PHE A 397 -41.54 12.44 13.11
CA PHE A 397 -40.49 13.13 13.84
C PHE A 397 -39.83 14.20 12.97
N LYS A 398 -40.19 15.47 13.18
CA LYS A 398 -39.69 16.60 12.38
C LYS A 398 -38.16 16.69 12.29
N LEU A 399 -37.43 16.24 13.33
CA LEU A 399 -35.99 16.24 13.35
C LEU A 399 -35.38 15.34 12.28
N PHE A 400 -36.07 14.27 11.86
CA PHE A 400 -35.60 13.38 10.81
C PHE A 400 -35.87 13.85 9.40
N ALA A 401 -36.75 14.86 9.23
CA ALA A 401 -37.11 15.39 7.90
C ALA A 401 -35.89 15.94 7.13
N GLN A 402 -34.88 16.47 7.84
CA GLN A 402 -33.66 16.99 7.23
C GLN A 402 -32.79 15.92 6.54
N TYR A 403 -32.98 14.64 6.85
CA TYR A 403 -32.19 13.53 6.29
C TYR A 403 -32.83 12.95 5.01
N GLU A 404 -34.11 13.27 4.72
CA GLU A 404 -34.80 12.77 3.54
C GLU A 404 -34.06 13.20 2.25
N GLY A 405 -33.78 12.25 1.39
CA GLY A 405 -33.11 12.48 0.12
C GLY A 405 -31.60 12.78 0.21
N MET A 406 -30.99 12.69 1.38
CA MET A 406 -29.53 12.86 1.50
C MET A 406 -28.77 11.76 0.77
N ASP A 407 -27.81 12.16 -0.08
CA ASP A 407 -26.85 11.27 -0.74
C ASP A 407 -25.58 11.14 0.12
N MET A 408 -25.29 9.94 0.63
CA MET A 408 -24.12 9.71 1.50
C MET A 408 -22.79 10.04 0.81
N ARG A 409 -22.69 9.95 -0.53
CA ARG A 409 -21.49 10.35 -1.28
C ARG A 409 -21.26 11.86 -1.18
N LYS A 410 -22.34 12.65 -1.33
CA LYS A 410 -22.28 14.11 -1.20
C LYS A 410 -21.95 14.53 0.22
N ASN A 411 -22.50 13.81 1.22
CA ASN A 411 -22.21 14.08 2.62
C ASN A 411 -20.73 13.78 2.95
N LEU A 412 -20.18 12.68 2.43
CA LEU A 412 -18.77 12.33 2.61
C LEU A 412 -17.85 13.39 2.00
N ARG A 413 -18.16 13.87 0.78
CA ARG A 413 -17.41 14.95 0.12
C ARG A 413 -17.56 16.28 0.87
N ALA A 414 -18.75 16.61 1.37
CA ALA A 414 -18.97 17.80 2.18
C ALA A 414 -18.12 17.78 3.47
N ALA A 415 -18.05 16.62 4.13
CA ALA A 415 -17.22 16.44 5.32
C ALA A 415 -15.71 16.62 5.00
N LEU A 416 -15.23 16.07 3.86
CA LEU A 416 -13.85 16.29 3.40
C LEU A 416 -13.58 17.78 3.16
N ASN A 417 -14.44 18.46 2.40
CA ASN A 417 -14.28 19.89 2.09
C ASN A 417 -14.30 20.76 3.35
N ALA A 418 -15.16 20.43 4.31
CA ALA A 418 -15.24 21.14 5.59
C ALA A 418 -13.95 20.95 6.41
N ASN A 419 -13.43 19.73 6.50
CA ASN A 419 -12.18 19.44 7.23
C ASN A 419 -10.97 20.12 6.57
N GLU A 420 -10.86 20.04 5.26
CA GLU A 420 -9.80 20.72 4.49
C GLU A 420 -9.89 22.25 4.67
N GLY A 421 -11.07 22.81 4.53
CA GLY A 421 -11.31 24.26 4.69
C GLY A 421 -10.98 24.74 6.11
N ALA A 422 -11.34 23.98 7.14
CA ALA A 422 -11.03 24.30 8.52
C ALA A 422 -9.51 24.33 8.76
N LEU A 423 -8.77 23.32 8.29
CA LEU A 423 -7.31 23.30 8.40
C LEU A 423 -6.66 24.45 7.64
N THR A 424 -7.18 24.78 6.46
CA THR A 424 -6.67 25.86 5.62
C THR A 424 -6.85 27.23 6.27
N SER A 425 -8.00 27.47 6.95
CA SER A 425 -8.28 28.73 7.64
C SER A 425 -7.29 29.04 8.77
N ASP A 426 -6.66 28.01 9.34
CA ASP A 426 -5.64 28.14 10.40
C ASP A 426 -4.22 27.92 9.87
N ASN A 427 -4.00 28.11 8.57
CA ASN A 427 -2.69 27.96 7.93
C ASN A 427 -2.04 26.57 8.16
N ARG A 428 -2.86 25.53 8.35
CA ARG A 428 -2.42 24.14 8.48
C ARG A 428 -2.09 23.58 7.11
N TYR A 429 -0.89 23.00 6.97
CA TYR A 429 -0.44 22.39 5.73
C TYR A 429 -1.31 21.18 5.36
N ASN A 430 -1.92 21.24 4.19
CA ASN A 430 -2.65 20.10 3.65
C ASN A 430 -2.60 20.06 2.13
N ALA A 431 -2.79 18.87 1.56
CA ALA A 431 -2.90 18.65 0.13
C ALA A 431 -3.94 17.57 -0.14
N ARG A 432 -4.46 17.48 -1.37
CA ARG A 432 -5.50 16.52 -1.75
C ARG A 432 -5.11 15.77 -3.02
N PHE A 433 -5.17 14.44 -2.96
CA PHE A 433 -5.27 13.61 -4.17
C PHE A 433 -6.74 13.37 -4.50
N VAL A 434 -7.09 13.49 -5.79
CA VAL A 434 -8.42 13.16 -6.29
C VAL A 434 -8.28 12.06 -7.34
N LEU A 435 -8.80 10.87 -7.03
CA LEU A 435 -8.94 9.78 -7.97
C LEU A 435 -10.29 9.88 -8.69
N PRO A 436 -10.35 9.79 -10.03
CA PRO A 436 -11.63 9.76 -10.74
C PRO A 436 -12.57 8.65 -10.25
N LYS A 437 -12.05 7.46 -9.99
CA LYS A 437 -12.75 6.31 -9.40
C LYS A 437 -11.77 5.35 -8.74
N LEU A 438 -12.25 4.41 -7.93
CA LEU A 438 -11.44 3.35 -7.36
C LEU A 438 -11.58 2.08 -8.24
N ASN A 439 -10.50 1.72 -8.93
CA ASN A 439 -10.34 0.47 -9.66
C ASN A 439 -8.84 0.15 -9.76
N GLU A 440 -8.50 -0.98 -10.39
CA GLU A 440 -7.12 -1.48 -10.52
C GLU A 440 -6.20 -0.45 -11.16
N TYR A 441 -6.64 0.17 -12.25
CA TYR A 441 -5.89 1.19 -13.00
C TYR A 441 -5.51 2.40 -12.13
N TYR A 442 -6.48 3.00 -11.43
CA TYR A 442 -6.21 4.17 -10.61
C TYR A 442 -5.47 3.83 -9.31
N LEU A 443 -5.73 2.66 -8.73
CA LEU A 443 -4.97 2.21 -7.57
C LEU A 443 -3.49 1.96 -7.96
N GLY A 444 -3.24 1.34 -9.12
CA GLY A 444 -1.89 1.14 -9.65
C GLY A 444 -1.13 2.46 -9.84
N GLN A 445 -1.79 3.47 -10.40
CA GLN A 445 -1.22 4.82 -10.53
C GLN A 445 -0.86 5.42 -9.17
N LEU A 446 -1.78 5.39 -8.22
CA LEU A 446 -1.59 6.01 -6.91
C LEU A 446 -0.48 5.33 -6.11
N MET A 447 -0.47 4.00 -6.05
CA MET A 447 0.57 3.28 -5.31
C MET A 447 1.95 3.51 -5.92
N TYR A 448 2.06 3.51 -7.23
CA TYR A 448 3.32 3.77 -7.91
C TYR A 448 3.78 5.23 -7.74
N PHE A 449 2.86 6.20 -7.81
CA PHE A 449 3.12 7.59 -7.48
C PHE A 449 3.71 7.75 -6.07
N LEU A 450 3.15 7.07 -5.06
CA LEU A 450 3.64 7.13 -3.69
C LEU A 450 5.04 6.51 -3.56
N MET A 451 5.31 5.41 -4.27
CA MET A 451 6.65 4.81 -4.32
C MET A 451 7.68 5.75 -4.94
N LEU A 452 7.35 6.41 -6.06
CA LEU A 452 8.23 7.39 -6.68
C LEU A 452 8.44 8.61 -5.78
N SER A 453 7.37 9.09 -5.13
CA SER A 453 7.45 10.25 -4.22
C SER A 453 8.45 10.00 -3.09
N VAL A 454 8.42 8.80 -2.50
CA VAL A 454 9.39 8.40 -1.47
C VAL A 454 10.81 8.27 -2.04
N ALA A 455 10.96 7.77 -3.26
CA ALA A 455 12.26 7.71 -3.94
C ALA A 455 12.85 9.12 -4.18
N TYR A 456 12.05 10.06 -4.70
CA TYR A 456 12.46 11.45 -4.86
C TYR A 456 12.84 12.10 -3.54
N GLU A 457 12.07 11.86 -2.48
CA GLU A 457 12.38 12.45 -1.18
C GLU A 457 13.65 11.87 -0.55
N GLY A 458 13.94 10.59 -0.79
CA GLY A 458 15.21 9.97 -0.42
C GLY A 458 16.41 10.68 -1.07
N GLU A 459 16.27 11.07 -2.35
CA GLU A 459 17.28 11.85 -3.05
C GLU A 459 17.41 13.29 -2.50
N LEU A 460 16.27 13.97 -2.27
CA LEU A 460 16.25 15.33 -1.67
C LEU A 460 16.87 15.33 -0.28
N ALA A 461 16.65 14.29 0.49
CA ALA A 461 17.15 14.17 1.86
C ALA A 461 18.56 13.56 1.94
N ASP A 462 19.15 13.13 0.82
CA ASP A 462 20.42 12.39 0.75
C ASP A 462 20.48 11.18 1.70
N VAL A 463 19.38 10.37 1.72
CA VAL A 463 19.29 9.14 2.52
C VAL A 463 19.05 7.92 1.62
N ASP A 464 19.49 6.73 2.04
CA ASP A 464 19.16 5.49 1.32
C ASP A 464 17.72 5.08 1.62
N ALA A 465 16.82 5.29 0.64
CA ALA A 465 15.40 4.98 0.76
C ALA A 465 15.07 3.47 0.64
N TYR A 466 16.06 2.61 0.41
CA TYR A 466 15.83 1.21 0.01
C TYR A 466 16.27 0.19 1.06
N ASP A 467 17.14 0.56 1.99
CA ASP A 467 17.54 -0.25 3.15
C ASP A 467 16.64 -0.02 4.37
N GLN A 468 16.85 -0.77 5.45
CA GLN A 468 16.15 -0.66 6.73
C GLN A 468 17.00 -1.15 7.91
N PRO A 469 18.17 -0.53 8.20
CA PRO A 469 19.10 -1.02 9.22
C PRO A 469 18.52 -1.03 10.63
N GLY A 470 17.58 -0.13 10.93
CA GLY A 470 16.96 -0.01 12.25
C GLY A 470 16.21 -1.26 12.73
N VAL A 471 15.64 -2.03 11.79
CA VAL A 471 14.87 -3.24 12.15
C VAL A 471 15.76 -4.42 12.56
N GLU A 472 17.04 -4.40 12.23
CA GLU A 472 17.97 -5.50 12.57
C GLU A 472 18.25 -5.57 14.09
N VAL A 473 18.08 -4.47 14.81
CA VAL A 473 18.30 -4.41 16.26
C VAL A 473 17.29 -5.29 17.00
N TYR A 474 16.00 -5.09 16.78
CA TYR A 474 14.98 -5.89 17.46
C TYR A 474 15.00 -7.36 17.04
N LYS A 475 15.30 -7.66 15.77
CA LYS A 475 15.41 -9.04 15.27
C LYS A 475 16.53 -9.81 15.98
N ARG A 476 17.66 -9.15 16.24
CA ARG A 476 18.77 -9.77 17.00
C ARG A 476 18.34 -10.06 18.42
N LEU A 477 17.77 -9.07 19.13
CA LEU A 477 17.31 -9.23 20.50
C LEU A 477 16.21 -10.29 20.64
N MET A 478 15.32 -10.39 19.65
CA MET A 478 14.28 -11.42 19.63
C MET A 478 14.89 -12.84 19.53
N LYS A 479 15.92 -13.02 18.68
CA LYS A 479 16.62 -14.32 18.56
C LYS A 479 17.36 -14.72 19.84
N GLU A 480 17.73 -13.76 20.67
CA GLU A 480 18.38 -14.03 21.98
C GLU A 480 17.38 -14.49 23.05
N GLN A 481 16.07 -14.30 22.83
CA GLN A 481 15.00 -14.67 23.77
C GLN A 481 14.26 -15.96 23.38
N LEU A 482 14.46 -16.46 22.17
CA LEU A 482 13.89 -17.69 21.63
C LEU A 482 14.88 -18.86 21.73
#